data_4a43140dc82ca2b9611cc2a4be11ce2c
#
_entry.id   4a43140dc82ca2b9611cc2a4be11ce2c
#
_cell.length_a   1.000
_cell.length_b   1.000
_cell.length_c   1.000
_cell.angle_alpha   90.00
_cell.angle_beta   90.00
_cell.angle_gamma   90.00
#
_symmetry.space_group_name_H-M   'P 1'
#
loop_
_entity.id
_entity.type
_entity.pdbx_description
1 polymer ?
#
loop_
_entity_poly.entity_id
_entity_poly.type
_entity_poly.pdbx_seq_one_letter_code
_entity_poly.pdbx_strand_id
1 'polypeptide(L)'
;MPAERMRTGMRWAMALFYGAAGVVHLAAPAPFVSIVPDWVPAPRAVVLATGLCEIAGAAGLLTRRWRWWAGALLALYAICVFPANLKHAFDHIDVPGLPSSWWYHAPRLALQPVLVWWALFCAGVVDWPMRRR
;
A
#
# COMPACT_ATOMS: atom_id res chain seq x y z
N MET A 1 -26.61 7.80 0.17
CA MET A 1 -25.70 8.90 -0.15
C MET A 1 -24.64 8.41 -1.13
N PRO A 2 -24.50 9.05 -2.31
CA PRO A 2 -23.56 8.56 -3.33
C PRO A 2 -22.11 8.49 -2.84
N ALA A 3 -21.66 9.49 -2.08
CA ALA A 3 -20.31 9.57 -1.54
C ALA A 3 -19.95 8.39 -0.61
N GLU A 4 -20.86 7.97 0.25
CA GLU A 4 -20.58 6.86 1.17
C GLU A 4 -20.58 5.51 0.45
N ARG A 5 -21.41 5.33 -0.56
CA ARG A 5 -21.37 4.14 -1.42
C ARG A 5 -20.03 4.03 -2.15
N MET A 6 -19.56 5.16 -2.70
CA MET A 6 -18.26 5.20 -3.37
C MET A 6 -17.12 4.90 -2.40
N ARG A 7 -17.09 5.53 -1.22
CA ARG A 7 -16.10 5.23 -0.18
C ARG A 7 -16.13 3.76 0.24
N THR A 8 -17.32 3.17 0.35
CA THR A 8 -17.46 1.76 0.69
C THR A 8 -16.86 0.86 -0.38
N GLY A 9 -17.15 1.10 -1.66
CA GLY A 9 -16.52 0.37 -2.75
C GLY A 9 -15.00 0.52 -2.76
N MET A 10 -14.51 1.74 -2.56
CA MET A 10 -13.06 2.01 -2.49
C MET A 10 -12.38 1.34 -1.29
N ARG A 11 -13.07 1.23 -0.15
CA ARG A 11 -12.57 0.49 1.04
C ARG A 11 -12.41 -1.00 0.75
N TRP A 12 -13.42 -1.60 0.14
CA TRP A 12 -13.36 -3.01 -0.24
C TRP A 12 -12.25 -3.28 -1.25
N ALA A 13 -12.12 -2.42 -2.27
CA ALA A 13 -11.06 -2.56 -3.27
C ALA A 13 -9.67 -2.42 -2.63
N MET A 14 -9.47 -1.45 -1.74
CA MET A 14 -8.19 -1.28 -1.05
C MET A 14 -7.90 -2.41 -0.06
N ALA A 15 -8.91 -2.87 0.68
CA ALA A 15 -8.76 -4.00 1.59
C ALA A 15 -8.40 -5.28 0.85
N LEU A 16 -8.99 -5.52 -0.31
CA LEU A 16 -8.63 -6.65 -1.17
C LEU A 16 -7.20 -6.52 -1.69
N PHE A 17 -6.81 -5.34 -2.16
CA PHE A 17 -5.47 -5.05 -2.66
C PHE A 17 -4.40 -5.28 -1.57
N TYR A 18 -4.53 -4.65 -0.40
CA TYR A 18 -3.55 -4.79 0.68
C TYR A 18 -3.62 -6.17 1.35
N GLY A 19 -4.80 -6.76 1.48
CA GLY A 19 -4.95 -8.12 1.99
C GLY A 19 -4.20 -9.13 1.12
N ALA A 20 -4.38 -9.06 -0.20
CA ALA A 20 -3.67 -9.91 -1.15
C ALA A 20 -2.15 -9.63 -1.13
N ALA A 21 -1.74 -8.37 -1.16
CA ALA A 21 -0.33 -7.99 -1.09
C ALA A 21 0.33 -8.50 0.19
N GLY A 22 -0.31 -8.36 1.34
CA GLY A 22 0.18 -8.86 2.62
C GLY A 22 0.36 -10.38 2.64
N VAL A 23 -0.60 -11.12 2.08
CA VAL A 23 -0.48 -12.58 1.93
C VAL A 23 0.72 -12.94 1.07
N VAL A 24 0.93 -12.25 -0.05
CA VAL A 24 2.09 -12.50 -0.93
C VAL A 24 3.41 -12.17 -0.22
N HIS A 25 3.48 -11.10 0.57
CA HIS A 25 4.67 -10.79 1.39
C HIS A 25 5.02 -11.92 2.37
N LEU A 26 4.02 -12.56 2.96
CA LEU A 26 4.24 -13.66 3.89
C LEU A 26 4.56 -14.98 3.18
N ALA A 27 3.89 -15.26 2.07
CA ALA A 27 4.04 -16.51 1.33
C ALA A 27 5.32 -16.56 0.47
N ALA A 28 5.71 -15.43 -0.12
CA ALA A 28 6.86 -15.30 -1.01
C ALA A 28 7.65 -14.02 -0.72
N PRO A 29 8.36 -13.94 0.41
CA PRO A 29 9.05 -12.71 0.83
C PRO A 29 10.30 -12.37 -0.02
N ALA A 30 10.93 -13.35 -0.66
CA ALA A 30 12.22 -13.16 -1.32
C ALA A 30 12.23 -12.04 -2.39
N PRO A 31 11.25 -11.90 -3.29
CA PRO A 31 11.21 -10.79 -4.25
C PRO A 31 11.16 -9.41 -3.57
N PHE A 32 10.46 -9.31 -2.45
CA PHE A 32 10.36 -8.04 -1.70
C PHE A 32 11.63 -7.72 -0.92
N VAL A 33 12.30 -8.75 -0.38
CA VAL A 33 13.60 -8.59 0.29
C VAL A 33 14.64 -7.99 -0.66
N SER A 34 14.63 -8.36 -1.93
CA SER A 34 15.59 -7.88 -2.92
C SER A 34 15.50 -6.37 -3.19
N ILE A 35 14.36 -5.75 -2.91
CA ILE A 35 14.14 -4.31 -3.13
C ILE A 35 14.18 -3.48 -1.84
N VAL A 36 14.38 -4.11 -0.69
CA VAL A 36 14.57 -3.37 0.57
C VAL A 36 15.86 -2.53 0.48
N PRO A 37 15.82 -1.24 0.84
CA PRO A 37 17.02 -0.40 0.87
C PRO A 37 18.10 -0.98 1.79
N ASP A 38 19.38 -0.84 1.40
CA ASP A 38 20.51 -1.47 2.11
C ASP A 38 20.73 -0.95 3.53
N TRP A 39 20.22 0.25 3.82
CA TRP A 39 20.26 0.86 5.16
C TRP A 39 19.21 0.30 6.13
N VAL A 40 18.28 -0.54 5.65
CA VAL A 40 17.24 -1.16 6.49
C VAL A 40 17.79 -2.44 7.12
N PRO A 41 17.84 -2.55 8.46
CA PRO A 41 18.30 -3.75 9.11
C PRO A 41 17.28 -4.88 9.01
N ALA A 42 17.75 -6.13 9.02
CA ALA A 42 16.92 -7.34 9.01
C ALA A 42 15.81 -7.33 7.92
N PRO A 43 16.16 -7.20 6.62
CA PRO A 43 15.20 -6.96 5.55
C PRO A 43 14.10 -8.01 5.47
N ARG A 44 14.40 -9.27 5.73
CA ARG A 44 13.39 -10.34 5.76
C ARG A 44 12.34 -10.13 6.86
N ALA A 45 12.77 -9.77 8.06
CA ALA A 45 11.85 -9.48 9.17
C ALA A 45 10.98 -8.27 8.88
N VAL A 46 11.54 -7.23 8.26
CA VAL A 46 10.80 -6.04 7.81
C VAL A 46 9.75 -6.41 6.77
N VAL A 47 10.09 -7.21 5.77
CA VAL A 47 9.12 -7.66 4.74
C VAL A 47 7.97 -8.45 5.36
N LEU A 48 8.26 -9.36 6.29
CA LEU A 48 7.21 -10.12 6.97
C LEU A 48 6.33 -9.22 7.85
N ALA A 49 6.93 -8.27 8.56
CA ALA A 49 6.20 -7.29 9.37
C ALA A 49 5.30 -6.40 8.51
N THR A 50 5.78 -5.95 7.34
CA THR A 50 4.97 -5.15 6.40
C THR A 50 3.79 -5.95 5.86
N GLY A 51 3.96 -7.23 5.55
CA GLY A 51 2.86 -8.11 5.16
C GLY A 51 1.77 -8.22 6.23
N LEU A 52 2.16 -8.36 7.50
CA LEU A 52 1.21 -8.35 8.62
C LEU A 52 0.50 -7.01 8.77
N CYS A 53 1.22 -5.90 8.61
CA CYS A 53 0.65 -4.54 8.65
C CYS A 53 -0.37 -4.33 7.52
N GLU A 54 -0.11 -4.84 6.32
CA GLU A 54 -1.03 -4.77 5.19
C GLU A 54 -2.34 -5.52 5.46
N ILE A 55 -2.24 -6.73 6.00
CA ILE A 55 -3.42 -7.54 6.37
C ILE A 55 -4.20 -6.86 7.49
N ALA A 56 -3.52 -6.39 8.53
CA ALA A 56 -4.15 -5.67 9.64
C ALA A 56 -4.82 -4.37 9.18
N GLY A 57 -4.16 -3.63 8.29
CA GLY A 57 -4.71 -2.42 7.68
C GLY A 57 -5.96 -2.71 6.85
N ALA A 58 -5.94 -3.79 6.04
CA ALA A 58 -7.09 -4.23 5.27
C ALA A 58 -8.29 -4.58 6.16
N ALA A 59 -8.07 -5.35 7.22
CA ALA A 59 -9.11 -5.68 8.20
C ALA A 59 -9.63 -4.45 8.94
N GLY A 60 -8.73 -3.53 9.32
CA GLY A 60 -9.06 -2.29 9.99
C GLY A 60 -9.92 -1.35 9.13
N LEU A 61 -9.67 -1.28 7.81
CA LEU A 61 -10.49 -0.49 6.89
C LEU A 61 -11.95 -0.95 6.84
N LEU A 62 -12.19 -2.25 6.96
CA LEU A 62 -13.53 -2.83 6.94
C LEU A 62 -14.24 -2.72 8.29
N THR A 63 -13.51 -2.45 9.36
CA THR A 63 -14.02 -2.35 10.73
C THR A 63 -14.34 -0.90 11.07
N ARG A 64 -15.61 -0.57 11.36
CA ARG A 64 -16.06 0.81 11.61
C ARG A 64 -15.25 1.52 12.69
N ARG A 65 -14.88 0.84 13.78
CA ARG A 65 -14.12 1.38 14.92
C ARG A 65 -12.70 1.79 14.54
N TRP A 66 -12.03 0.98 13.67
CA TRP A 66 -10.61 1.14 13.35
C TRP A 66 -10.34 1.80 12.01
N ARG A 67 -11.38 2.02 11.21
CA ARG A 67 -11.31 2.51 9.83
C ARG A 67 -10.44 3.76 9.66
N TRP A 68 -10.66 4.77 10.50
CA TRP A 68 -9.92 6.01 10.44
C TRP A 68 -8.42 5.79 10.66
N TRP A 69 -8.08 5.05 11.71
CA TRP A 69 -6.69 4.71 12.03
C TRP A 69 -6.05 3.82 10.96
N ALA A 70 -6.78 2.85 10.45
CA ALA A 70 -6.29 1.99 9.37
C ALA A 70 -5.96 2.79 8.11
N GLY A 71 -6.81 3.73 7.72
CA GLY A 71 -6.55 4.60 6.58
C GLY A 71 -5.34 5.51 6.78
N ALA A 72 -5.22 6.13 7.96
CA ALA A 72 -4.07 6.97 8.29
C ALA A 72 -2.76 6.17 8.31
N LEU A 73 -2.76 4.98 8.91
CA LEU A 73 -1.58 4.11 8.99
C LEU A 73 -1.21 3.50 7.63
N LEU A 74 -2.19 3.13 6.79
CA LEU A 74 -1.91 2.67 5.43
C LEU A 74 -1.36 3.79 4.54
N ALA A 75 -1.82 5.03 4.71
CA ALA A 75 -1.23 6.18 4.03
C ALA A 75 0.22 6.40 4.44
N LEU A 76 0.52 6.34 5.74
CA LEU A 76 1.89 6.41 6.25
C LEU A 76 2.74 5.24 5.74
N TYR A 77 2.19 4.03 5.74
CA TYR A 77 2.82 2.85 5.18
C TYR A 77 3.21 3.03 3.71
N ALA A 78 2.29 3.54 2.89
CA ALA A 78 2.56 3.82 1.48
C ALA A 78 3.72 4.80 1.30
N ILE A 79 3.85 5.81 2.15
CA ILE A 79 4.99 6.73 2.16
C ILE A 79 6.27 6.00 2.57
N CYS A 80 6.23 5.17 3.61
CA CYS A 80 7.41 4.47 4.14
C CYS A 80 7.97 3.42 3.18
N VAL A 81 7.15 2.78 2.34
CA VAL A 81 7.61 1.79 1.34
C VAL A 81 8.07 2.43 0.03
N PHE A 82 7.88 3.73 -0.15
CA PHE A 82 8.30 4.42 -1.36
C PHE A 82 9.80 4.29 -1.67
N PRO A 83 10.74 4.36 -0.70
CA PRO A 83 12.16 4.10 -0.95
C PRO A 83 12.45 2.73 -1.58
N ALA A 84 11.74 1.67 -1.20
CA ALA A 84 11.88 0.36 -1.81
C ALA A 84 11.41 0.35 -3.27
N ASN A 85 10.34 1.06 -3.58
CA ASN A 85 9.85 1.22 -4.94
C ASN A 85 10.83 2.02 -5.81
N LEU A 86 11.47 3.05 -5.25
CA LEU A 86 12.53 3.80 -5.91
C LEU A 86 13.75 2.91 -6.19
N LYS A 87 14.21 2.15 -5.20
CA LYS A 87 15.32 1.20 -5.37
C LYS A 87 15.04 0.21 -6.50
N HIS A 88 13.86 -0.40 -6.51
CA HIS A 88 13.46 -1.33 -7.56
C HIS A 88 13.52 -0.70 -8.96
N ALA A 89 13.07 0.56 -9.09
CA ALA A 89 13.04 1.25 -10.37
C ALA A 89 14.42 1.72 -10.86
N PHE A 90 15.25 2.28 -9.97
CA PHE A 90 16.51 2.94 -10.34
C PHE A 90 17.72 2.01 -10.30
N ASP A 91 17.73 1.00 -9.44
CA ASP A 91 18.85 0.05 -9.33
C ASP A 91 18.71 -1.13 -10.32
N HIS A 92 17.71 -1.09 -11.20
CA HIS A 92 17.46 -2.13 -12.22
C HIS A 92 17.41 -3.55 -11.65
N ILE A 93 16.79 -3.71 -10.48
CA ILE A 93 16.70 -5.02 -9.82
C ILE A 93 15.68 -5.87 -10.56
N ASP A 94 16.13 -7.01 -11.08
CA ASP A 94 15.26 -8.00 -11.70
C ASP A 94 14.53 -8.80 -10.62
N VAL A 95 13.22 -8.62 -10.56
CA VAL A 95 12.35 -9.42 -9.69
C VAL A 95 11.60 -10.42 -10.57
N PRO A 96 11.76 -11.73 -10.31
CA PRO A 96 11.08 -12.75 -11.09
C PRO A 96 9.56 -12.52 -11.13
N GLY A 97 8.99 -12.54 -12.34
CA GLY A 97 7.56 -12.34 -12.55
C GLY A 97 7.10 -10.89 -12.63
N LEU A 98 8.00 -9.90 -12.46
CA LEU A 98 7.68 -8.49 -12.62
C LEU A 98 8.44 -7.88 -13.82
N PRO A 99 7.81 -6.95 -14.57
CA PRO A 99 8.50 -6.22 -15.63
C PRO A 99 9.61 -5.34 -15.06
N SER A 100 10.74 -5.21 -15.79
CA SER A 100 11.85 -4.31 -15.46
C SER A 100 11.82 -3.01 -16.28
N SER A 101 10.77 -2.81 -17.06
CA SER A 101 10.60 -1.66 -17.96
C SER A 101 10.11 -0.40 -17.22
N TRP A 102 10.53 0.79 -17.68
CA TRP A 102 9.99 2.06 -17.23
C TRP A 102 8.50 2.26 -17.49
N TRP A 103 7.92 1.56 -18.46
CA TRP A 103 6.47 1.50 -18.66
C TRP A 103 5.72 0.87 -17.48
N TYR A 104 6.42 0.07 -16.66
CA TYR A 104 5.92 -0.48 -15.40
C TYR A 104 6.27 0.41 -14.21
N HIS A 105 7.54 0.85 -14.09
CA HIS A 105 8.02 1.60 -12.93
C HIS A 105 7.44 3.01 -12.85
N ALA A 106 7.38 3.76 -13.96
CA ALA A 106 6.90 5.14 -13.95
C ALA A 106 5.44 5.25 -13.52
N PRO A 107 4.47 4.48 -14.06
CA PRO A 107 3.10 4.49 -13.55
C PRO A 107 3.00 4.06 -12.09
N ARG A 108 3.77 3.05 -11.68
CA ARG A 108 3.76 2.56 -10.31
C ARG A 108 4.25 3.61 -9.32
N LEU A 109 5.32 4.33 -9.63
CA LEU A 109 5.82 5.43 -8.80
C LEU A 109 4.82 6.61 -8.77
N ALA A 110 4.23 6.95 -9.91
CA ALA A 110 3.22 8.01 -10.01
C ALA A 110 1.93 7.69 -9.25
N LEU A 111 1.57 6.41 -9.14
CA LEU A 111 0.41 5.97 -8.37
C LEU A 111 0.61 6.00 -6.85
N GLN A 112 1.84 6.13 -6.36
CA GLN A 112 2.11 6.14 -4.92
C GLN A 112 1.38 7.27 -4.17
N PRO A 113 1.39 8.53 -4.62
CA PRO A 113 0.58 9.59 -4.01
C PRO A 113 -0.92 9.31 -4.09
N VAL A 114 -1.36 8.66 -5.14
CA VAL A 114 -2.78 8.26 -5.31
C VAL A 114 -3.17 7.22 -4.27
N LEU A 115 -2.31 6.25 -3.96
CA LEU A 115 -2.55 5.28 -2.89
C LEU A 115 -2.65 5.95 -1.52
N VAL A 116 -1.80 6.94 -1.23
CA VAL A 116 -1.87 7.73 -0.01
C VAL A 116 -3.21 8.44 0.10
N TRP A 117 -3.60 9.18 -0.94
CA TRP A 117 -4.90 9.84 -0.98
C TRP A 117 -6.06 8.86 -0.87
N TRP A 118 -6.02 7.74 -1.59
CA TRP A 118 -7.07 6.74 -1.58
C TRP A 118 -7.30 6.16 -0.18
N ALA A 119 -6.22 5.82 0.53
CA ALA A 119 -6.30 5.33 1.90
C ALA A 119 -6.98 6.35 2.83
N LEU A 120 -6.57 7.62 2.77
CA LEU A 120 -7.13 8.70 3.58
C LEU A 120 -8.60 8.99 3.22
N PHE A 121 -8.91 9.02 1.93
CA PHE A 121 -10.26 9.34 1.45
C PHE A 121 -11.27 8.24 1.77
N CYS A 122 -10.96 6.98 1.45
CA CYS A 122 -11.89 5.89 1.67
C CYS A 122 -12.14 5.61 3.16
N ALA A 123 -11.16 5.91 4.02
CA ALA A 123 -11.28 5.79 5.47
C ALA A 123 -12.03 6.98 6.13
N GLY A 124 -12.25 8.06 5.39
CA GLY A 124 -12.90 9.26 5.90
C GLY A 124 -11.98 10.17 6.71
N VAL A 125 -10.67 10.06 6.53
CA VAL A 125 -9.66 10.96 7.11
C VAL A 125 -9.67 12.30 6.38
N VAL A 126 -9.79 12.27 5.04
CA VAL A 126 -9.94 13.45 4.20
C VAL A 126 -11.23 13.38 3.38
N ASP A 127 -11.81 14.53 3.10
CA ASP A 127 -13.07 14.64 2.33
C ASP A 127 -12.87 15.11 0.88
N TRP A 128 -11.70 15.66 0.54
CA TRP A 128 -11.41 16.09 -0.82
C TRP A 128 -11.38 14.90 -1.80
N PRO A 129 -12.01 14.99 -2.98
CA PRO A 129 -12.62 16.18 -3.63
C PRO A 129 -14.09 16.42 -3.26
N MET A 130 -14.69 15.65 -2.37
CA MET A 130 -16.09 15.78 -1.97
C MET A 130 -16.19 16.60 -0.68
N ARG A 131 -16.58 17.86 -0.80
CA ARG A 131 -16.87 18.69 0.37
C ARG A 131 -18.13 18.18 1.08
N ARG A 132 -18.08 18.04 2.40
CA ARG A 132 -19.30 17.92 3.22
C ARG A 132 -20.07 19.24 3.07
N ARG A 133 -21.30 19.15 2.58
CA ARG A 133 -22.25 20.24 2.69
C ARG A 133 -22.91 20.18 4.05
#